data_2feda0b5c48fc0942a1250b6ae0ee083
#
_entry.id   2feda0b5c48fc0942a1250b6ae0ee083
#
_cell.length_a   1.000
_cell.length_b   1.000
_cell.length_c   1.000
_cell.angle_alpha   90.00
_cell.angle_beta   90.00
_cell.angle_gamma   90.00
#
_symmetry.space_group_name_H-M   'P 1'
#
loop_
_entity.id
_entity.type
_entity.pdbx_description
1 polymer ?
#
loop_
_entity_poly.entity_id
_entity_poly.type
_entity_poly.pdbx_seq_one_letter_code
_entity_poly.pdbx_strand_id
1 'polypeptide(L)'
;MVRIIIDTRETLLVNHFRRHKNAEISSLDLGDIQIQDEDDVIVIERKTITDLAASIQDGRHREQKARLIANYPKARIMFMIEGGIRSDMEGQLGRVPITTVLSSILNTQLRDNLHICMTNDTMHTINTIEMIAKKMAKGDFKSKTTNLSMEAEYCTKLKSKKMDNNNPRVCLIQQLMVVPGLSASIADALVENYPSMVSLCSHITDKDIVKSISDIPHGPKQRRIGPKVATRLVEYLKGI
;
A
#
# COMPACT_ATOMS: atom_id res chain seq x y z
N MET A 1 13.23 -11.90 -8.93
CA MET A 1 12.15 -12.45 -9.82
C MET A 1 11.09 -13.09 -8.92
N VAL A 2 9.83 -12.67 -9.07
CA VAL A 2 8.73 -13.17 -8.24
C VAL A 2 8.49 -14.66 -8.47
N ARG A 3 8.40 -15.43 -7.40
CA ARG A 3 8.05 -16.86 -7.40
C ARG A 3 6.74 -17.05 -6.66
N ILE A 4 5.90 -17.96 -7.16
CA ILE A 4 4.65 -18.39 -6.52
C ILE A 4 4.88 -19.84 -6.08
N ILE A 5 4.81 -20.13 -4.80
CA ILE A 5 4.94 -21.47 -4.25
C ILE A 5 3.57 -21.92 -3.77
N ILE A 6 3.10 -23.04 -4.29
CA ILE A 6 1.77 -23.61 -3.97
C ILE A 6 1.98 -24.92 -3.20
N ASP A 7 1.28 -25.06 -2.09
CA ASP A 7 1.32 -26.29 -1.31
C ASP A 7 0.73 -27.46 -2.12
N THR A 8 1.38 -28.62 -2.00
CA THR A 8 0.98 -29.87 -2.69
C THR A 8 -0.45 -30.31 -2.34
N ARG A 9 -0.98 -29.90 -1.18
CA ARG A 9 -2.34 -30.22 -0.71
C ARG A 9 -3.43 -29.42 -1.42
N GLU A 10 -3.08 -28.29 -2.03
CA GLU A 10 -3.98 -27.38 -2.76
C GLU A 10 -4.23 -27.90 -4.20
N THR A 11 -4.87 -29.05 -4.34
CA THR A 11 -5.00 -29.78 -5.62
C THR A 11 -5.56 -28.95 -6.77
N LEU A 12 -6.57 -28.12 -6.53
CA LEU A 12 -7.17 -27.25 -7.55
C LEU A 12 -6.19 -26.18 -8.03
N LEU A 13 -5.46 -25.55 -7.11
CA LEU A 13 -4.44 -24.57 -7.45
C LEU A 13 -3.25 -25.22 -8.14
N VAL A 14 -2.79 -26.40 -7.65
CA VAL A 14 -1.73 -27.19 -8.26
C VAL A 14 -2.03 -27.48 -9.72
N ASN A 15 -3.25 -27.91 -10.06
CA ASN A 15 -3.65 -28.19 -11.45
C ASN A 15 -3.51 -26.97 -12.36
N HIS A 16 -3.81 -25.78 -11.87
CA HIS A 16 -3.66 -24.56 -12.64
C HIS A 16 -2.19 -24.10 -12.73
N PHE A 17 -1.49 -24.04 -11.58
CA PHE A 17 -0.17 -23.47 -11.50
C PHE A 17 0.97 -24.39 -11.98
N ARG A 18 0.71 -25.69 -12.17
CA ARG A 18 1.71 -26.68 -12.64
C ARG A 18 2.40 -26.26 -13.95
N ARG A 19 1.72 -25.54 -14.81
CA ARG A 19 2.25 -25.04 -16.09
C ARG A 19 2.66 -23.56 -16.06
N HIS A 20 2.51 -22.91 -14.91
CA HIS A 20 2.84 -21.50 -14.78
C HIS A 20 4.35 -21.31 -14.61
N LYS A 21 4.97 -20.49 -15.48
CA LYS A 21 6.43 -20.34 -15.59
C LYS A 21 7.14 -19.96 -14.28
N ASN A 22 6.46 -19.21 -13.40
CA ASN A 22 7.02 -18.70 -12.16
C ASN A 22 6.42 -19.40 -10.94
N ALA A 23 5.76 -20.54 -11.10
CA ALA A 23 5.19 -21.29 -10.01
C ALA A 23 6.01 -22.55 -9.70
N GLU A 24 6.11 -22.84 -8.43
CA GLU A 24 6.72 -24.03 -7.85
C GLU A 24 5.67 -24.75 -7.00
N ILE A 25 5.59 -26.07 -7.12
CA ILE A 25 4.71 -26.90 -6.29
C ILE A 25 5.60 -27.58 -5.25
N SER A 26 5.38 -27.27 -3.99
CA SER A 26 6.21 -27.77 -2.89
C SER A 26 5.36 -28.00 -1.65
N SER A 27 5.83 -28.88 -0.75
CA SER A 27 5.20 -29.00 0.56
C SER A 27 5.57 -27.81 1.43
N LEU A 28 4.57 -27.12 1.96
CA LEU A 28 4.75 -26.00 2.87
C LEU A 28 4.43 -26.42 4.31
N ASP A 29 5.30 -26.09 5.25
CA ASP A 29 5.04 -26.36 6.67
C ASP A 29 3.88 -25.52 7.21
N LEU A 30 3.73 -24.29 6.70
CA LEU A 30 2.68 -23.35 7.11
C LEU A 30 2.24 -22.47 5.94
N GLY A 31 0.93 -22.23 5.88
CA GLY A 31 0.29 -21.53 4.77
C GLY A 31 0.09 -22.46 3.57
N ASP A 32 -0.71 -22.01 2.63
CA ASP A 32 -1.08 -22.78 1.44
C ASP A 32 -0.40 -22.23 0.18
N ILE A 33 -0.09 -20.92 0.19
CA ILE A 33 0.59 -20.24 -0.91
C ILE A 33 1.63 -19.27 -0.35
N GLN A 34 2.80 -19.18 -1.01
CA GLN A 34 3.78 -18.14 -0.75
C GLN A 34 4.11 -17.41 -2.05
N ILE A 35 4.16 -16.08 -1.99
CA ILE A 35 4.61 -15.24 -3.10
C ILE A 35 5.85 -14.50 -2.62
N GLN A 36 6.98 -14.72 -3.31
CA GLN A 36 8.29 -14.26 -2.87
C GLN A 36 8.96 -13.42 -3.96
N ASP A 37 9.55 -12.28 -3.56
CA ASP A 37 10.43 -11.45 -4.38
C ASP A 37 11.58 -10.94 -3.54
N GLU A 38 12.77 -11.54 -3.69
CA GLU A 38 13.93 -11.25 -2.84
C GLU A 38 13.58 -11.46 -1.36
N ASP A 39 13.63 -10.38 -0.55
CA ASP A 39 13.32 -10.40 0.89
C ASP A 39 11.84 -10.15 1.20
N ASP A 40 11.02 -9.86 0.19
CA ASP A 40 9.59 -9.56 0.37
C ASP A 40 8.77 -10.84 0.18
N VAL A 41 8.05 -11.23 1.23
CA VAL A 41 7.27 -12.47 1.25
C VAL A 41 5.83 -12.19 1.67
N ILE A 42 4.89 -12.73 0.89
CA ILE A 42 3.47 -12.79 1.25
C ILE A 42 3.12 -14.25 1.48
N VAL A 43 2.64 -14.59 2.68
CA VAL A 43 2.16 -15.93 3.03
C VAL A 43 0.64 -15.90 3.05
N ILE A 44 0.01 -16.78 2.30
CA ILE A 44 -1.43 -16.86 2.17
C ILE A 44 -1.93 -18.19 2.75
N GLU A 45 -2.87 -18.10 3.67
CA GLU A 45 -3.70 -19.22 4.14
C GLU A 45 -5.03 -19.14 3.41
N ARG A 46 -5.33 -20.15 2.57
CA ARG A 46 -6.60 -20.25 1.83
C ARG A 46 -7.60 -21.08 2.60
N LYS A 47 -8.83 -20.60 2.65
CA LYS A 47 -9.88 -21.32 3.35
C LYS A 47 -11.24 -21.01 2.76
N THR A 48 -12.09 -22.01 2.52
CA THR A 48 -13.49 -21.74 2.20
C THR A 48 -14.20 -21.13 3.41
N ILE A 49 -15.26 -20.35 3.16
CA ILE A 49 -16.01 -19.73 4.26
C ILE A 49 -16.61 -20.78 5.20
N THR A 50 -16.97 -21.95 4.68
CA THR A 50 -17.49 -23.09 5.46
C THR A 50 -16.39 -23.73 6.32
N ASP A 51 -15.18 -23.91 5.78
CA ASP A 51 -14.05 -24.44 6.53
C ASP A 51 -13.54 -23.44 7.57
N LEU A 52 -13.66 -22.14 7.27
CA LEU A 52 -13.39 -21.09 8.26
C LEU A 52 -14.34 -21.22 9.44
N ALA A 53 -15.66 -21.33 9.20
CA ALA A 53 -16.64 -21.50 10.26
C ALA A 53 -16.34 -22.74 11.12
N ALA A 54 -16.07 -23.88 10.50
CA ALA A 54 -15.68 -25.11 11.21
C ALA A 54 -14.40 -24.91 12.04
N SER A 55 -13.37 -24.28 11.48
CA SER A 55 -12.11 -24.03 12.18
C SER A 55 -12.21 -23.02 13.33
N ILE A 56 -13.18 -22.09 13.26
CA ILE A 56 -13.49 -21.19 14.37
C ILE A 56 -14.10 -21.99 15.53
N GLN A 57 -15.05 -22.86 15.22
CA GLN A 57 -15.72 -23.72 16.21
C GLN A 57 -14.73 -24.61 16.96
N ASP A 58 -13.79 -25.22 16.23
CA ASP A 58 -12.80 -26.15 16.77
C ASP A 58 -11.59 -25.45 17.44
N GLY A 59 -11.50 -24.12 17.36
CA GLY A 59 -10.36 -23.34 17.84
C GLY A 59 -9.12 -23.37 16.94
N ARG A 60 -9.08 -24.19 15.89
CA ARG A 60 -7.96 -24.33 14.94
C ARG A 60 -7.60 -23.02 14.25
N HIS A 61 -8.58 -22.17 13.93
CA HIS A 61 -8.32 -20.87 13.32
C HIS A 61 -7.41 -19.97 14.18
N ARG A 62 -7.59 -19.97 15.50
CA ARG A 62 -6.74 -19.23 16.43
C ARG A 62 -5.33 -19.78 16.47
N GLU A 63 -5.20 -21.10 16.52
CA GLU A 63 -3.89 -21.77 16.53
C GLU A 63 -3.11 -21.52 15.23
N GLN A 64 -3.75 -21.69 14.06
CA GLN A 64 -3.12 -21.41 12.78
C GLN A 64 -2.61 -19.96 12.68
N LYS A 65 -3.41 -18.99 13.11
CA LYS A 65 -2.97 -17.58 13.15
C LYS A 65 -1.73 -17.41 14.03
N ALA A 66 -1.74 -17.95 15.22
CA ALA A 66 -0.61 -17.84 16.13
C ALA A 66 0.67 -18.45 15.54
N ARG A 67 0.55 -19.62 14.91
CA ARG A 67 1.68 -20.29 14.22
C ARG A 67 2.21 -19.49 13.05
N LEU A 68 1.34 -18.94 12.21
CA LEU A 68 1.74 -18.09 11.06
C LEU A 68 2.49 -16.84 11.55
N ILE A 69 1.96 -16.14 12.55
CA ILE A 69 2.61 -14.94 13.10
C ILE A 69 3.97 -15.26 13.69
N ALA A 70 4.08 -16.37 14.45
CA ALA A 70 5.32 -16.76 15.09
C ALA A 70 6.42 -17.16 14.11
N ASN A 71 6.05 -17.82 13.00
CA ASN A 71 7.02 -18.33 12.02
C ASN A 71 7.34 -17.33 10.90
N TYR A 72 6.47 -16.36 10.65
CA TYR A 72 6.64 -15.37 9.60
C TYR A 72 6.57 -13.92 10.12
N PRO A 73 7.42 -13.51 11.07
CA PRO A 73 7.31 -12.19 11.73
C PRO A 73 7.59 -11.00 10.79
N LYS A 74 8.26 -11.24 9.66
CA LYS A 74 8.58 -10.23 8.65
C LYS A 74 7.73 -10.33 7.38
N ALA A 75 6.96 -11.42 7.21
CA ALA A 75 6.12 -11.60 6.04
C ALA A 75 4.77 -10.90 6.21
N ARG A 76 4.17 -10.55 5.06
CA ARG A 76 2.76 -10.16 5.06
C ARG A 76 1.91 -11.42 5.06
N ILE A 77 1.14 -11.60 6.12
CA ILE A 77 0.24 -12.75 6.26
C ILE A 77 -1.15 -12.35 5.77
N MET A 78 -1.72 -13.14 4.88
CA MET A 78 -3.04 -12.94 4.30
C MET A 78 -3.90 -14.19 4.45
N PHE A 79 -5.12 -14.02 4.92
CA PHE A 79 -6.16 -15.05 4.84
C PHE A 79 -6.99 -14.82 3.59
N MET A 80 -7.00 -15.78 2.66
CA MET A 80 -7.80 -15.75 1.46
C MET A 80 -9.03 -16.62 1.68
N ILE A 81 -10.18 -15.97 1.86
CA ILE A 81 -11.43 -16.62 2.22
C ILE A 81 -12.27 -16.74 0.96
N GLU A 82 -12.52 -17.99 0.55
CA GLU A 82 -13.27 -18.32 -0.66
C GLU A 82 -14.72 -18.59 -0.34
N GLY A 83 -15.61 -17.92 -1.05
CA GLY A 83 -17.06 -18.02 -0.91
C GLY A 83 -17.69 -16.75 -0.34
N GLY A 84 -18.99 -16.59 -0.59
CA GLY A 84 -19.76 -15.44 -0.14
C GLY A 84 -20.36 -15.63 1.25
N ILE A 85 -20.48 -14.52 1.98
CA ILE A 85 -21.29 -14.44 3.19
C ILE A 85 -22.65 -13.87 2.78
N ARG A 86 -23.71 -14.53 3.20
CA ARG A 86 -25.08 -14.03 2.95
C ARG A 86 -25.28 -12.68 3.67
N SER A 87 -26.10 -11.84 3.08
CA SER A 87 -26.41 -10.51 3.63
C SER A 87 -27.29 -10.56 4.88
N ASP A 88 -28.02 -11.68 5.08
CA ASP A 88 -28.82 -11.91 6.27
C ASP A 88 -27.90 -12.32 7.44
N MET A 89 -27.77 -11.46 8.41
CA MET A 89 -26.93 -11.69 9.60
C MET A 89 -27.50 -12.77 10.56
N GLU A 90 -28.70 -13.29 10.28
CA GLU A 90 -29.42 -14.26 11.12
C GLU A 90 -29.12 -15.73 10.76
N GLY A 91 -28.37 -15.96 9.68
CA GLY A 91 -28.06 -17.30 9.20
C GLY A 91 -26.94 -18.00 9.97
N GLN A 92 -26.72 -19.26 9.61
CA GLN A 92 -25.60 -20.09 10.11
C GLN A 92 -24.78 -20.64 8.95
N LEU A 93 -23.50 -20.82 9.19
CA LEU A 93 -22.57 -21.58 8.35
C LEU A 93 -22.24 -22.89 9.09
N GLY A 94 -22.90 -23.97 8.68
CA GLY A 94 -22.92 -25.21 9.45
C GLY A 94 -23.61 -25.02 10.81
N ARG A 95 -22.86 -25.11 11.90
CA ARG A 95 -23.35 -24.90 13.27
C ARG A 95 -22.92 -23.53 13.85
N VAL A 96 -22.26 -22.69 13.08
CA VAL A 96 -21.70 -21.43 13.55
C VAL A 96 -22.54 -20.27 13.04
N PRO A 97 -23.02 -19.38 13.92
CA PRO A 97 -23.72 -18.15 13.49
C PRO A 97 -22.85 -17.30 12.57
N ILE A 98 -23.44 -16.73 11.54
CA ILE A 98 -22.74 -15.81 10.60
C ILE A 98 -22.06 -14.67 11.35
N THR A 99 -22.73 -14.12 12.37
CA THR A 99 -22.18 -13.05 13.22
C THR A 99 -20.87 -13.47 13.92
N THR A 100 -20.73 -14.73 14.33
CA THR A 100 -19.50 -15.26 14.92
C THR A 100 -18.37 -15.33 13.90
N VAL A 101 -18.68 -15.77 12.67
CA VAL A 101 -17.70 -15.83 11.57
C VAL A 101 -17.23 -14.42 11.20
N LEU A 102 -18.17 -13.48 11.02
CA LEU A 102 -17.85 -12.07 10.75
C LEU A 102 -17.03 -11.42 11.86
N SER A 103 -17.40 -11.66 13.12
CA SER A 103 -16.61 -11.18 14.26
C SER A 103 -15.19 -11.73 14.25
N SER A 104 -15.00 -13.00 13.90
CA SER A 104 -13.67 -13.60 13.76
C SER A 104 -12.85 -12.97 12.62
N ILE A 105 -13.48 -12.69 11.48
CA ILE A 105 -12.86 -11.99 10.34
C ILE A 105 -12.42 -10.59 10.78
N LEU A 106 -13.32 -9.81 11.39
CA LEU A 106 -13.01 -8.47 11.90
C LEU A 106 -11.87 -8.49 12.93
N ASN A 107 -11.90 -9.43 13.88
CA ASN A 107 -10.83 -9.59 14.86
C ASN A 107 -9.48 -9.92 14.19
N THR A 108 -9.48 -10.78 13.17
CA THR A 108 -8.27 -11.12 12.42
C THR A 108 -7.70 -9.89 11.72
N GLN A 109 -8.57 -9.06 11.14
CA GLN A 109 -8.15 -7.86 10.41
C GLN A 109 -7.77 -6.69 11.33
N LEU A 110 -8.63 -6.36 12.30
CA LEU A 110 -8.49 -5.12 13.08
C LEU A 110 -7.67 -5.30 14.36
N ARG A 111 -7.81 -6.43 15.06
CA ARG A 111 -7.07 -6.71 16.28
C ARG A 111 -5.72 -7.36 16.01
N ASP A 112 -5.70 -8.37 15.14
CA ASP A 112 -4.50 -9.17 14.87
C ASP A 112 -3.64 -8.54 13.74
N ASN A 113 -4.15 -7.49 13.07
CA ASN A 113 -3.50 -6.75 11.99
C ASN A 113 -3.04 -7.66 10.82
N LEU A 114 -3.85 -8.66 10.48
CA LEU A 114 -3.61 -9.56 9.36
C LEU A 114 -4.48 -9.18 8.17
N HIS A 115 -3.97 -9.42 6.97
CA HIS A 115 -4.72 -9.09 5.76
C HIS A 115 -5.80 -10.15 5.49
N ILE A 116 -6.97 -9.69 5.02
CA ILE A 116 -8.03 -10.57 4.55
C ILE A 116 -8.38 -10.20 3.11
N CYS A 117 -8.48 -11.22 2.27
CA CYS A 117 -8.96 -11.11 0.90
C CYS A 117 -10.13 -12.07 0.71
N MET A 118 -11.29 -11.55 0.32
CA MET A 118 -12.45 -12.36 -0.01
C MET A 118 -12.47 -12.66 -1.50
N THR A 119 -12.68 -13.93 -1.87
CA THR A 119 -12.83 -14.38 -3.25
C THR A 119 -14.14 -15.15 -3.40
N ASN A 120 -14.74 -15.14 -4.59
CA ASN A 120 -16.04 -15.77 -4.78
C ASN A 120 -15.93 -17.30 -4.98
N ASP A 121 -14.87 -17.71 -5.68
CA ASP A 121 -14.61 -19.09 -6.09
C ASP A 121 -13.11 -19.31 -6.34
N THR A 122 -12.75 -20.53 -6.66
CA THR A 122 -11.35 -20.93 -6.91
C THR A 122 -10.72 -20.19 -8.11
N MET A 123 -11.48 -19.87 -9.15
CA MET A 123 -10.94 -19.10 -10.29
C MET A 123 -10.65 -17.64 -9.90
N HIS A 124 -11.52 -17.03 -9.09
CA HIS A 124 -11.26 -15.72 -8.54
C HIS A 124 -10.04 -15.73 -7.60
N THR A 125 -9.87 -16.78 -6.82
CA THR A 125 -8.68 -17.02 -5.98
C THR A 125 -7.41 -17.08 -6.84
N ILE A 126 -7.39 -17.89 -7.90
CA ILE A 126 -6.27 -18.03 -8.83
C ILE A 126 -5.91 -16.67 -9.45
N ASN A 127 -6.90 -15.98 -10.02
CA ASN A 127 -6.69 -14.66 -10.65
C ASN A 127 -6.14 -13.63 -9.64
N THR A 128 -6.58 -13.71 -8.39
CA THR A 128 -6.10 -12.83 -7.32
C THR A 128 -4.65 -13.11 -6.97
N ILE A 129 -4.24 -14.38 -6.86
CA ILE A 129 -2.84 -14.80 -6.63
C ILE A 129 -1.94 -14.26 -7.75
N GLU A 130 -2.34 -14.45 -9.01
CA GLU A 130 -1.59 -13.94 -10.16
C GLU A 130 -1.48 -12.41 -10.15
N MET A 131 -2.56 -11.72 -9.78
CA MET A 131 -2.57 -10.27 -9.67
C MET A 131 -1.63 -9.77 -8.56
N ILE A 132 -1.62 -10.44 -7.40
CA ILE A 132 -0.69 -10.14 -6.31
C ILE A 132 0.76 -10.31 -6.79
N ALA A 133 1.08 -11.42 -7.45
CA ALA A 133 2.42 -11.69 -7.98
C ALA A 133 2.84 -10.62 -9.02
N LYS A 134 1.94 -10.24 -9.94
CA LYS A 134 2.19 -9.16 -10.92
C LYS A 134 2.44 -7.81 -10.26
N LYS A 135 1.69 -7.46 -9.21
CA LYS A 135 1.88 -6.21 -8.46
C LYS A 135 3.18 -6.21 -7.66
N MET A 136 3.52 -7.34 -7.04
CA MET A 136 4.79 -7.52 -6.34
C MET A 136 5.98 -7.34 -7.28
N ALA A 137 5.92 -7.94 -8.48
CA ALA A 137 6.96 -7.79 -9.52
C ALA A 137 7.14 -6.33 -9.98
N LYS A 138 6.09 -5.50 -9.94
CA LYS A 138 6.15 -4.07 -10.24
C LYS A 138 6.64 -3.22 -9.05
N GLY A 139 6.79 -3.82 -7.87
CA GLY A 139 7.14 -3.10 -6.64
C GLY A 139 6.00 -2.25 -6.06
N ASP A 140 4.73 -2.52 -6.46
CA ASP A 140 3.56 -1.76 -6.00
C ASP A 140 3.34 -1.87 -4.49
N PHE A 141 3.86 -2.93 -3.86
CA PHE A 141 3.75 -3.17 -2.41
C PHE A 141 4.96 -2.66 -1.62
N LYS A 142 6.03 -2.23 -2.29
CA LYS A 142 7.16 -1.59 -1.60
C LYS A 142 6.70 -0.21 -1.15
N SER A 143 6.86 0.07 0.15
CA SER A 143 6.58 1.41 0.68
C SER A 143 7.42 2.41 -0.12
N LYS A 144 6.76 3.29 -0.85
CA LYS A 144 7.43 4.46 -1.40
C LYS A 144 7.73 5.34 -0.18
N THR A 145 8.91 5.20 0.39
CA THR A 145 9.44 6.17 1.35
C THR A 145 9.62 7.48 0.60
N THR A 146 8.53 8.20 0.45
CA THR A 146 8.58 9.62 0.09
C THR A 146 8.90 10.33 1.40
N ASN A 147 10.09 10.93 1.52
CA ASN A 147 10.37 11.89 2.58
C ASN A 147 9.62 13.21 2.29
N LEU A 148 8.36 13.07 1.84
CA LEU A 148 7.43 14.17 1.68
C LEU A 148 6.67 14.32 3.00
N SER A 149 6.37 15.53 3.39
CA SER A 149 5.38 15.77 4.43
C SER A 149 4.04 15.13 4.02
N MET A 150 3.19 14.82 5.00
CA MET A 150 1.85 14.28 4.71
C MET A 150 1.06 15.22 3.79
N GLU A 151 1.22 16.53 3.95
CA GLU A 151 0.57 17.55 3.11
C GLU A 151 1.06 17.51 1.67
N ALA A 152 2.38 17.37 1.45
CA ALA A 152 2.92 17.30 0.09
C ALA A 152 2.52 15.99 -0.60
N GLU A 153 2.51 14.86 0.10
CA GLU A 153 1.98 13.62 -0.43
C GLU A 153 0.48 13.73 -0.75
N TYR A 154 -0.29 14.37 0.13
CA TYR A 154 -1.70 14.65 -0.08
C TYR A 154 -1.93 15.52 -1.33
N CYS A 155 -1.14 16.59 -1.54
CA CYS A 155 -1.22 17.44 -2.73
C CYS A 155 -1.04 16.67 -4.04
N THR A 156 -0.17 15.64 -4.06
CA THR A 156 0.03 14.81 -5.27
C THR A 156 -1.19 13.97 -5.63
N LYS A 157 -2.06 13.68 -4.65
CA LYS A 157 -3.26 12.83 -4.80
C LYS A 157 -4.54 13.64 -5.00
N LEU A 158 -4.50 14.95 -4.76
CA LEU A 158 -5.67 15.81 -4.91
C LEU A 158 -6.05 16.03 -6.37
N LYS A 159 -7.30 15.73 -6.70
CA LYS A 159 -7.94 16.25 -7.91
C LYS A 159 -8.38 17.68 -7.61
N SER A 160 -8.02 18.63 -8.49
CA SER A 160 -8.17 20.09 -8.33
C SER A 160 -9.59 20.64 -8.02
N LYS A 161 -10.58 19.79 -7.74
CA LYS A 161 -12.00 20.16 -7.58
C LYS A 161 -12.60 20.03 -6.17
N LYS A 162 -11.83 19.70 -5.13
CA LYS A 162 -12.37 19.64 -3.75
C LYS A 162 -11.77 20.72 -2.88
N MET A 163 -12.49 21.84 -2.75
CA MET A 163 -12.13 22.99 -1.90
C MET A 163 -12.16 22.70 -0.40
N ASP A 164 -12.83 21.64 0.05
CA ASP A 164 -13.11 21.42 1.48
C ASP A 164 -11.94 20.87 2.30
N ASN A 165 -10.80 20.56 1.67
CA ASN A 165 -9.66 19.95 2.33
C ASN A 165 -8.36 20.78 2.28
N ASN A 166 -8.42 22.03 1.84
CA ASN A 166 -7.23 22.88 1.69
C ASN A 166 -6.96 23.69 2.97
N ASN A 167 -5.96 23.27 3.75
CA ASN A 167 -5.36 24.17 4.73
C ASN A 167 -4.37 25.14 4.04
N PRO A 168 -3.94 26.24 4.69
CA PRO A 168 -3.04 27.23 4.09
C PRO A 168 -1.74 26.65 3.54
N ARG A 169 -1.14 25.66 4.22
CA ARG A 169 0.10 25.00 3.79
C ARG A 169 -0.11 24.19 2.50
N VAL A 170 -1.19 23.38 2.45
CA VAL A 170 -1.55 22.60 1.26
C VAL A 170 -1.83 23.51 0.07
N CYS A 171 -2.54 24.63 0.30
CA CYS A 171 -2.81 25.63 -0.73
C CYS A 171 -1.51 26.24 -1.28
N LEU A 172 -0.56 26.60 -0.43
CA LEU A 172 0.73 27.16 -0.84
C LEU A 172 1.56 26.16 -1.65
N ILE A 173 1.62 24.90 -1.22
CA ILE A 173 2.30 23.83 -1.98
C ILE A 173 1.69 23.68 -3.37
N GLN A 174 0.35 23.64 -3.47
CA GLN A 174 -0.33 23.55 -4.76
C GLN A 174 -0.04 24.76 -5.65
N GLN A 175 -0.06 25.98 -5.13
CA GLN A 175 0.27 27.20 -5.87
C GLN A 175 1.69 27.13 -6.45
N LEU A 176 2.66 26.68 -5.66
CA LEU A 176 4.05 26.54 -6.12
C LEU A 176 4.18 25.44 -7.19
N MET A 177 3.43 24.35 -7.07
CA MET A 177 3.46 23.27 -8.07
C MET A 177 2.92 23.65 -9.45
N VAL A 178 2.21 24.77 -9.58
CA VAL A 178 1.80 25.31 -10.88
C VAL A 178 3.00 25.77 -11.71
N VAL A 179 4.10 26.17 -11.06
CA VAL A 179 5.32 26.58 -11.76
C VAL A 179 5.99 25.35 -12.41
N PRO A 180 6.25 25.36 -13.73
CA PRO A 180 6.85 24.23 -14.43
C PRO A 180 8.21 23.82 -13.85
N GLY A 181 8.34 22.54 -13.49
CA GLY A 181 9.56 21.99 -12.91
C GLY A 181 9.59 21.97 -11.37
N LEU A 182 8.59 22.54 -10.69
CA LEU A 182 8.42 22.38 -9.25
C LEU A 182 7.61 21.12 -8.95
N SER A 183 8.27 20.10 -8.41
CA SER A 183 7.62 18.91 -7.89
C SER A 183 7.09 19.15 -6.47
N ALA A 184 6.21 18.26 -5.99
CA ALA A 184 5.71 18.34 -4.60
C ALA A 184 6.83 18.37 -3.56
N SER A 185 7.95 17.63 -3.77
CA SER A 185 9.08 17.63 -2.84
C SER A 185 9.86 18.95 -2.84
N ILE A 186 9.94 19.63 -3.99
CA ILE A 186 10.55 20.95 -4.08
C ILE A 186 9.65 21.99 -3.43
N ALA A 187 8.35 21.95 -3.73
CA ALA A 187 7.37 22.86 -3.14
C ALA A 187 7.30 22.72 -1.61
N ASP A 188 7.35 21.51 -1.10
CA ASP A 188 7.38 21.23 0.33
C ASP A 188 8.61 21.84 1.02
N ALA A 189 9.82 21.61 0.45
CA ALA A 189 11.06 22.20 0.95
C ALA A 189 11.06 23.74 0.87
N LEU A 190 10.43 24.30 -0.15
CA LEU A 190 10.26 25.76 -0.25
C LEU A 190 9.34 26.29 0.85
N VAL A 191 8.24 25.61 1.15
CA VAL A 191 7.28 26.01 2.19
C VAL A 191 7.87 25.89 3.60
N GLU A 192 8.81 24.97 3.83
CA GLU A 192 9.57 24.89 5.08
C GLU A 192 10.44 26.13 5.31
N ASN A 193 11.05 26.67 4.24
CA ASN A 193 11.92 27.85 4.31
C ASN A 193 11.14 29.17 4.18
N TYR A 194 10.04 29.14 3.43
CA TYR A 194 9.17 30.30 3.15
C TYR A 194 7.71 29.91 3.42
N PRO A 195 7.23 30.03 4.68
CA PRO A 195 5.96 29.46 5.12
C PRO A 195 4.70 30.15 4.56
N SER A 196 4.86 31.24 3.81
CA SER A 196 3.77 31.93 3.11
C SER A 196 4.25 32.52 1.80
N MET A 197 3.30 32.77 0.87
CA MET A 197 3.61 33.51 -0.37
C MET A 197 4.18 34.90 -0.08
N VAL A 198 3.68 35.57 0.96
CA VAL A 198 4.21 36.88 1.39
C VAL A 198 5.69 36.76 1.82
N SER A 199 6.02 35.73 2.62
CA SER A 199 7.40 35.48 3.03
C SER A 199 8.30 35.21 1.82
N LEU A 200 7.86 34.43 0.87
CA LEU A 200 8.64 34.15 -0.35
C LEU A 200 8.81 35.41 -1.20
N CYS A 201 7.73 36.18 -1.41
CA CYS A 201 7.78 37.40 -2.23
C CYS A 201 8.62 38.53 -1.57
N SER A 202 8.67 38.62 -0.26
CA SER A 202 9.49 39.64 0.41
C SER A 202 11.01 39.46 0.16
N HIS A 203 11.46 38.24 -0.12
CA HIS A 203 12.87 37.96 -0.43
C HIS A 203 13.17 37.99 -1.94
N ILE A 204 12.17 38.20 -2.80
CA ILE A 204 12.33 38.05 -4.26
C ILE A 204 13.23 39.10 -4.87
N THR A 205 13.44 40.23 -4.19
CA THR A 205 14.32 41.34 -4.60
C THR A 205 15.75 41.17 -4.10
N ASP A 206 16.01 40.20 -3.25
CA ASP A 206 17.32 39.93 -2.71
C ASP A 206 18.27 39.47 -3.85
N LYS A 207 19.49 40.04 -3.88
CA LYS A 207 20.47 39.73 -4.94
C LYS A 207 20.81 38.24 -5.02
N ASP A 208 20.79 37.55 -3.89
CA ASP A 208 21.20 36.15 -3.77
C ASP A 208 20.04 35.18 -3.70
N ILE A 209 18.79 35.62 -3.94
CA ILE A 209 17.60 34.78 -3.77
C ILE A 209 17.64 33.48 -4.62
N VAL A 210 18.11 33.58 -5.87
CA VAL A 210 18.27 32.42 -6.75
C VAL A 210 19.24 31.40 -6.15
N LYS A 211 20.34 31.86 -5.57
CA LYS A 211 21.32 30.99 -4.92
C LYS A 211 20.75 30.38 -3.64
N SER A 212 20.09 31.16 -2.81
CA SER A 212 19.45 30.70 -1.58
C SER A 212 18.42 29.59 -1.86
N ILE A 213 17.56 29.77 -2.86
CA ILE A 213 16.60 28.77 -3.28
C ILE A 213 17.29 27.56 -3.91
N SER A 214 18.28 27.77 -4.76
CA SER A 214 19.04 26.71 -5.43
C SER A 214 19.67 25.71 -4.46
N ASP A 215 20.15 26.20 -3.32
CA ASP A 215 20.88 25.44 -2.32
C ASP A 215 19.96 24.66 -1.35
N ILE A 216 18.66 24.92 -1.36
CA ILE A 216 17.68 24.20 -0.51
C ILE A 216 17.70 22.72 -0.87
N PRO A 217 17.92 21.82 0.10
CA PRO A 217 17.84 20.39 -0.12
C PRO A 217 16.37 19.92 -0.16
N HIS A 218 16.07 18.93 -1.00
CA HIS A 218 14.74 18.34 -1.10
C HIS A 218 14.77 16.84 -1.34
N GLY A 219 13.68 16.18 -0.98
CA GLY A 219 13.48 14.76 -1.22
C GLY A 219 14.38 13.82 -0.41
N PRO A 220 14.22 12.49 -0.55
CA PRO A 220 14.91 11.49 0.29
C PRO A 220 16.43 11.51 0.17
N LYS A 221 16.91 11.89 -1.01
CA LYS A 221 18.36 11.92 -1.33
C LYS A 221 18.99 13.30 -1.03
N GLN A 222 18.26 14.21 -0.39
CA GLN A 222 18.73 15.56 -0.05
C GLN A 222 19.39 16.28 -1.24
N ARG A 223 18.79 16.15 -2.43
CA ARG A 223 19.28 16.84 -3.62
C ARG A 223 18.94 18.32 -3.54
N ARG A 224 19.83 19.20 -4.00
CA ARG A 224 19.55 20.63 -4.10
C ARG A 224 18.52 20.89 -5.20
N ILE A 225 17.69 21.92 -5.04
CA ILE A 225 16.71 22.37 -6.04
C ILE A 225 17.41 22.71 -7.36
N GLY A 226 18.56 23.36 -7.27
CA GLY A 226 19.40 23.72 -8.41
C GLY A 226 18.99 25.04 -9.09
N PRO A 227 19.95 25.68 -9.76
CA PRO A 227 19.82 27.06 -10.25
C PRO A 227 18.70 27.19 -11.32
N LYS A 228 18.55 26.20 -12.19
CA LYS A 228 17.56 26.26 -13.28
C LYS A 228 16.11 26.36 -12.76
N VAL A 229 15.79 25.62 -11.71
CA VAL A 229 14.44 25.63 -11.10
C VAL A 229 14.26 26.90 -10.27
N ALA A 230 15.30 27.28 -9.51
CA ALA A 230 15.28 28.51 -8.70
C ALA A 230 15.09 29.77 -9.57
N THR A 231 15.82 29.88 -10.69
CA THR A 231 15.65 31.00 -11.65
C THR A 231 14.23 31.05 -12.19
N ARG A 232 13.71 29.89 -12.64
CA ARG A 232 12.34 29.82 -13.17
C ARG A 232 11.30 30.25 -12.14
N LEU A 233 11.42 29.80 -10.90
CA LEU A 233 10.50 30.22 -9.84
C LEU A 233 10.54 31.75 -9.65
N VAL A 234 11.72 32.34 -9.59
CA VAL A 234 11.89 33.79 -9.44
C VAL A 234 11.29 34.55 -10.62
N GLU A 235 11.50 34.08 -11.86
CA GLU A 235 10.91 34.66 -13.07
C GLU A 235 9.38 34.64 -13.01
N TYR A 236 8.77 33.49 -12.67
CA TYR A 236 7.32 33.37 -12.54
C TYR A 236 6.75 34.27 -11.45
N LEU A 237 7.44 34.43 -10.32
CA LEU A 237 7.00 35.32 -9.24
C LEU A 237 7.18 36.80 -9.57
N LYS A 238 8.15 37.15 -10.42
CA LYS A 238 8.38 38.54 -10.90
C LYS A 238 7.48 38.90 -12.09
N GLY A 239 6.84 37.89 -12.74
CA GLY A 239 6.03 38.11 -13.91
C GLY A 239 6.84 38.46 -15.17
N ILE A 240 8.06 37.90 -15.29
CA ILE A 240 8.99 38.15 -16.38
C ILE A 240 9.16 36.89 -17.21
#